data_1074b8b55b2f120ba67d4c80722f9136
#
_entry.id   1074b8b55b2f120ba67d4c80722f9136
#
_cell.length_a   1.000
_cell.length_b   1.000
_cell.length_c   1.000
_cell.angle_alpha   90.00
_cell.angle_beta   90.00
_cell.angle_gamma   90.00
#
_symmetry.space_group_name_H-M   'P 1'
#
loop_
_entity.id
_entity.type
_entity.pdbx_description
1 polymer ?
#
loop_
_entity_poly.entity_id
_entity_poly.type
_entity_poly.pdbx_seq_one_letter_code
_entity_poly.pdbx_strand_id
1 'polypeptide(L)'
;SGVCQDFAHLMIAGLRGLGLSAAYVSGYIRTIPPRGQPRLQGADASHAWVSLWCGAEFGWIGLDPTNALLIGDDHVEVAIGRDYSDVSPVKGVFIGSGRDSLSVSVDVAPVAA
;
A
#
# COMPACT_ATOMS: atom_id res chain seq x y z
N SER A 1 2.94 -3.46 7.41
CA SER A 1 3.63 -3.06 8.62
C SER A 1 3.20 -1.67 9.09
N GLY A 2 3.43 -1.37 10.37
CA GLY A 2 3.06 -0.10 10.96
C GLY A 2 3.75 1.11 10.35
N VAL A 3 4.95 0.93 9.81
CA VAL A 3 5.76 2.05 9.29
C VAL A 3 5.11 2.70 8.07
N CYS A 4 4.70 1.93 7.07
CA CYS A 4 4.08 2.51 5.88
C CYS A 4 2.72 3.13 6.20
N GLN A 5 1.96 2.54 7.13
CA GLN A 5 0.69 3.12 7.60
C GLN A 5 0.93 4.46 8.28
N ASP A 6 1.94 4.54 9.14
CA ASP A 6 2.26 5.76 9.87
C ASP A 6 2.67 6.89 8.92
N PHE A 7 3.52 6.60 7.95
CA PHE A 7 3.93 7.59 6.94
C PHE A 7 2.74 8.04 6.08
N ALA A 8 1.88 7.11 5.68
CA ALA A 8 0.70 7.46 4.90
C ALA A 8 -0.25 8.36 5.70
N HIS A 9 -0.54 8.01 6.95
CA HIS A 9 -1.41 8.82 7.80
C HIS A 9 -0.83 10.21 8.07
N LEU A 10 0.49 10.30 8.29
CA LEU A 10 1.15 11.58 8.51
C LEU A 10 1.05 12.48 7.27
N MET A 11 1.29 11.91 6.09
CA MET A 11 1.17 12.66 4.84
C MET A 11 -0.28 13.12 4.60
N ILE A 12 -1.26 12.24 4.82
CA ILE A 12 -2.67 12.58 4.66
C ILE A 12 -3.07 13.72 5.58
N ALA A 13 -2.65 13.65 6.85
CA ALA A 13 -2.95 14.72 7.81
C ALA A 13 -2.36 16.05 7.37
N GLY A 14 -1.11 16.04 6.89
CA GLY A 14 -0.47 17.26 6.38
C GLY A 14 -1.17 17.82 5.15
N LEU A 15 -1.51 16.97 4.19
CA LEU A 15 -2.19 17.40 2.96
C LEU A 15 -3.59 17.94 3.24
N ARG A 16 -4.37 17.25 4.10
CA ARG A 16 -5.70 17.73 4.50
C ARG A 16 -5.62 19.02 5.29
N GLY A 17 -4.59 19.19 6.11
CA GLY A 17 -4.33 20.43 6.83
C GLY A 17 -4.08 21.61 5.91
N LEU A 18 -3.58 21.38 4.70
CA LEU A 18 -3.42 22.38 3.66
C LEU A 18 -4.68 22.58 2.79
N GLY A 19 -5.76 21.87 3.09
CA GLY A 19 -6.99 21.96 2.32
C GLY A 19 -7.03 21.09 1.08
N LEU A 20 -6.11 20.14 0.96
CA LEU A 20 -6.04 19.26 -0.19
C LEU A 20 -6.79 17.94 0.08
N SER A 21 -7.35 17.36 -0.98
CA SER A 21 -8.04 16.07 -0.89
C SER A 21 -7.02 14.94 -1.03
N ALA A 22 -6.94 14.10 -0.01
CA ALA A 22 -6.02 12.98 0.01
C ALA A 22 -6.74 11.72 0.51
N ALA A 23 -6.37 10.57 -0.02
CA ALA A 23 -6.96 9.29 0.33
C ALA A 23 -5.87 8.29 0.72
N TYR A 24 -6.24 7.34 1.56
CA TYR A 24 -5.40 6.23 1.98
C TYR A 24 -5.55 5.08 0.99
N VAL A 25 -4.43 4.55 0.52
CA VAL A 25 -4.43 3.42 -0.42
C VAL A 25 -3.74 2.22 0.22
N SER A 26 -4.40 1.08 0.14
CA SER A 26 -3.84 -0.20 0.55
C SER A 26 -3.63 -1.07 -0.68
N GLY A 27 -2.52 -1.75 -0.73
CA GLY A 27 -2.20 -2.63 -1.84
C GLY A 27 -0.94 -3.44 -1.59
N TYR A 28 -0.27 -3.76 -2.66
CA TYR A 28 0.98 -4.53 -2.61
C TYR A 28 2.05 -3.84 -3.42
N ILE A 29 3.29 -4.03 -2.99
CA ILE A 29 4.46 -3.51 -3.71
C ILE A 29 5.38 -4.67 -4.06
N ARG A 30 5.89 -4.66 -5.30
CA ARG A 30 6.85 -5.65 -5.74
C ARG A 30 8.20 -5.38 -5.09
N THR A 31 8.74 -6.41 -4.44
CA THR A 31 10.08 -6.33 -3.86
C THR A 31 11.11 -6.62 -4.94
N ILE A 32 12.07 -5.70 -5.09
CA ILE A 32 13.18 -5.86 -6.03
C ILE A 32 14.40 -6.27 -5.23
N PRO A 33 14.95 -7.48 -5.47
CA PRO A 33 16.11 -7.94 -4.72
C PRO A 33 17.36 -7.15 -5.09
N PRO A 34 18.39 -7.14 -4.23
CA PRO A 34 19.67 -6.54 -4.57
C PRO A 34 20.23 -7.13 -5.85
N ARG A 35 21.02 -6.33 -6.54
CA ARG A 35 21.63 -6.74 -7.80
C ARG A 35 22.45 -8.02 -7.62
N GLY A 36 22.25 -8.99 -8.51
CA GLY A 36 22.94 -10.27 -8.49
C GLY A 36 22.32 -11.32 -7.59
N GLN A 37 21.21 -11.02 -6.91
CA GLN A 37 20.48 -11.97 -6.08
C GLN A 37 19.16 -12.35 -6.72
N PRO A 38 18.75 -13.62 -6.61
CA PRO A 38 17.45 -14.04 -7.12
C PRO A 38 16.32 -13.46 -6.26
N ARG A 39 15.18 -13.18 -6.90
CA ARG A 39 13.99 -12.78 -6.20
C ARG A 39 13.43 -13.96 -5.40
N LEU A 40 13.12 -13.74 -4.13
CA LEU A 40 12.47 -14.76 -3.31
C LEU A 40 10.99 -14.80 -3.65
N GLN A 41 10.49 -16.00 -3.93
CA GLN A 41 9.08 -16.21 -4.19
C GLN A 41 8.26 -15.91 -2.95
N GLY A 42 7.16 -15.17 -3.11
CA GLY A 42 6.30 -14.78 -2.00
C GLY A 42 6.83 -13.66 -1.12
N ALA A 43 7.90 -12.97 -1.56
CA ALA A 43 8.54 -11.92 -0.78
C ALA A 43 7.80 -10.57 -0.81
N ASP A 44 6.89 -10.39 -1.75
CA ASP A 44 6.15 -9.11 -1.87
C ASP A 44 5.16 -8.97 -0.72
N ALA A 45 5.07 -7.78 -0.18
CA ALA A 45 4.34 -7.51 1.04
C ALA A 45 3.22 -6.50 0.82
N SER A 46 2.24 -6.51 1.71
CA SER A 46 1.25 -5.43 1.77
C SER A 46 1.93 -4.10 2.04
N HIS A 47 1.37 -3.05 1.48
CA HIS A 47 1.92 -1.71 1.57
C HIS A 47 0.79 -0.70 1.62
N ALA A 48 1.10 0.49 2.09
CA ALA A 48 0.16 1.59 2.14
C ALA A 48 0.80 2.85 1.58
N TRP A 49 0.01 3.64 0.88
CA TRP A 49 0.46 4.92 0.34
C TRP A 49 -0.70 5.90 0.25
N VAL A 50 -0.50 7.01 -0.43
CA VAL A 50 -1.44 8.11 -0.46
C VAL A 50 -1.83 8.42 -1.90
N SER A 51 -3.10 8.74 -2.12
CA SER A 51 -3.57 9.29 -3.38
C SER A 51 -3.97 10.75 -3.14
N LEU A 52 -3.43 11.65 -3.94
CA LEU A 52 -3.67 13.08 -3.84
C LEU A 52 -4.45 13.56 -5.06
N TRP A 53 -5.52 14.29 -4.82
CA TRP A 53 -6.26 14.94 -5.91
C TRP A 53 -5.48 16.16 -6.41
N CYS A 54 -5.10 16.13 -7.67
CA CYS A 54 -4.27 17.17 -8.30
C CYS A 54 -5.02 18.00 -9.35
N GLY A 55 -6.34 18.00 -9.29
CA GLY A 55 -7.18 18.78 -10.21
C GLY A 55 -7.67 17.97 -11.40
N ALA A 56 -8.58 18.56 -12.16
CA ALA A 56 -9.24 17.87 -13.28
C ALA A 56 -8.27 17.46 -14.38
N GLU A 57 -7.16 18.16 -14.53
CA GLU A 57 -6.17 17.87 -15.55
C GLU A 57 -5.33 16.62 -15.23
N PHE A 58 -4.93 16.49 -13.96
CA PHE A 58 -4.03 15.40 -13.52
C PHE A 58 -4.75 14.29 -12.78
N GLY A 59 -5.93 14.57 -12.20
CA GLY A 59 -6.67 13.59 -11.42
C GLY A 59 -5.97 13.19 -10.13
N TRP A 60 -6.16 11.95 -9.75
CA TRP A 60 -5.54 11.38 -8.55
C TRP A 60 -4.14 10.87 -8.86
N ILE A 61 -3.17 11.31 -8.06
CA ILE A 61 -1.78 10.89 -8.21
C ILE A 61 -1.34 10.17 -6.94
N GLY A 62 -0.77 9.00 -7.11
CA GLY A 62 -0.26 8.18 -6.00
C GLY A 62 1.12 8.62 -5.54
N LEU A 63 1.29 8.73 -4.23
CA LEU A 63 2.53 9.13 -3.57
C LEU A 63 2.88 8.11 -2.50
N ASP A 64 4.10 7.60 -2.55
CA ASP A 64 4.60 6.64 -1.56
C ASP A 64 5.58 7.35 -0.62
N PRO A 65 5.11 7.82 0.56
CA PRO A 65 5.99 8.54 1.47
C PRO A 65 7.04 7.65 2.14
N THR A 66 6.78 6.36 2.26
CA THR A 66 7.74 5.42 2.85
C THR A 66 8.98 5.30 1.99
N ASN A 67 8.80 5.22 0.67
CA ASN A 67 9.88 5.07 -0.30
C ASN A 67 10.26 6.38 -1.00
N ALA A 68 9.60 7.48 -0.66
CA ALA A 68 9.84 8.81 -1.21
C ALA A 68 9.76 8.86 -2.74
N LEU A 69 8.71 8.24 -3.30
CA LEU A 69 8.54 8.19 -4.76
C LEU A 69 7.07 8.28 -5.17
N LEU A 70 6.88 8.52 -6.46
CA LEU A 70 5.55 8.40 -7.07
C LEU A 70 5.24 6.93 -7.31
N ILE A 71 3.93 6.62 -7.30
CA ILE A 71 3.47 5.26 -7.57
C ILE A 71 3.77 4.90 -9.03
N GLY A 72 4.26 3.70 -9.23
CA GLY A 72 4.61 3.16 -10.53
C GLY A 72 4.13 1.73 -10.71
N ASP A 73 4.74 1.05 -11.66
CA ASP A 73 4.34 -0.30 -12.07
C ASP A 73 4.58 -1.37 -11.01
N ASP A 74 5.34 -1.05 -9.97
CA ASP A 74 5.62 -1.98 -8.87
C ASP A 74 4.55 -1.97 -7.78
N HIS A 75 3.58 -1.06 -7.90
CA HIS A 75 2.50 -0.91 -6.92
C HIS A 75 1.20 -1.46 -7.49
N VAL A 76 0.51 -2.28 -6.71
CA VAL A 76 -0.80 -2.82 -7.06
C VAL A 76 -1.83 -2.32 -6.05
N GLU A 77 -2.72 -1.44 -6.50
CA GLU A 77 -3.79 -0.90 -5.67
C GLU A 77 -4.89 -1.94 -5.46
N VAL A 78 -5.29 -2.15 -4.21
CA VAL A 78 -6.36 -3.06 -3.85
C VAL A 78 -7.57 -2.31 -3.33
N ALA A 79 -7.37 -1.32 -2.47
CA ALA A 79 -8.47 -0.59 -1.85
C ALA A 79 -8.07 0.86 -1.55
N ILE A 80 -9.04 1.74 -1.63
CA ILE A 80 -8.91 3.16 -1.32
C ILE A 80 -9.93 3.54 -0.25
N GLY A 81 -9.54 4.37 0.69
CA GLY A 81 -10.41 4.87 1.73
C GLY A 81 -9.90 6.16 2.35
N ARG A 82 -10.58 6.61 3.41
CA ARG A 82 -10.19 7.83 4.11
C ARG A 82 -8.98 7.61 5.00
N ASP A 83 -8.86 6.40 5.56
CA ASP A 83 -7.78 6.00 6.43
C ASP A 83 -7.68 4.48 6.47
N TYR A 84 -6.79 3.96 7.30
CA TYR A 84 -6.55 2.53 7.42
C TYR A 84 -7.83 1.75 7.79
N SER A 85 -8.71 2.30 8.61
CA SER A 85 -9.90 1.58 9.06
C SER A 85 -10.88 1.28 7.93
N ASP A 86 -10.90 2.09 6.87
CA ASP A 86 -11.76 1.85 5.70
C ASP A 86 -11.24 0.72 4.81
N VAL A 87 -9.95 0.42 4.87
CA VAL A 87 -9.28 -0.50 3.96
C VAL A 87 -8.49 -1.59 4.68
N SER A 88 -8.72 -1.75 5.96
CA SER A 88 -7.99 -2.76 6.74
C SER A 88 -8.27 -4.15 6.18
N PRO A 89 -7.27 -5.05 6.24
CA PRO A 89 -7.48 -6.44 5.84
C PRO A 89 -8.63 -7.04 6.62
N VAL A 90 -9.30 -8.02 6.03
CA VAL A 90 -10.41 -8.71 6.67
C VAL A 90 -9.99 -9.17 8.06
N LYS A 91 -10.61 -8.58 9.09
CA LYS A 91 -10.45 -9.04 10.45
C LYS A 91 -11.39 -10.23 10.63
N GLY A 92 -10.90 -11.41 10.26
CA GLY A 92 -11.65 -12.62 10.51
C GLY A 92 -11.72 -12.89 12.00
N VAL A 93 -12.92 -13.16 12.50
CA VAL A 93 -13.02 -13.77 13.82
C VAL A 93 -12.75 -15.25 13.61
N PHE A 94 -11.61 -15.72 14.06
CA PHE A 94 -11.31 -17.13 14.02
C PHE A 94 -12.00 -17.81 15.21
N ILE A 95 -13.03 -18.57 14.90
CA ILE A 95 -13.59 -19.52 15.86
C ILE A 95 -12.81 -20.80 15.64
N GLY A 96 -11.68 -20.92 16.29
CA GLY A 96 -10.82 -22.09 16.14
C GLY A 96 -10.10 -22.38 17.45
N SER A 97 -9.16 -23.32 17.39
CA SER A 97 -8.41 -23.77 18.56
C SER A 97 -7.40 -22.75 19.07
N GLY A 98 -7.38 -21.55 18.56
CA GLY A 98 -6.48 -20.47 19.00
C GLY A 98 -5.03 -20.65 18.56
N ARG A 99 -4.74 -21.66 17.74
CA ARG A 99 -3.39 -21.92 17.22
C ARG A 99 -3.24 -21.68 15.74
N ASP A 100 -4.30 -21.26 15.09
CA ASP A 100 -4.25 -21.03 13.66
C ASP A 100 -3.52 -19.71 13.40
N SER A 101 -2.43 -19.80 12.67
CA SER A 101 -1.73 -18.62 12.19
C SER A 101 -2.07 -18.41 10.73
N LEU A 102 -2.41 -17.15 10.38
CA LEU A 102 -2.60 -16.78 9.00
C LEU A 102 -1.24 -16.43 8.42
N SER A 103 -0.82 -17.21 7.43
CA SER A 103 0.37 -16.90 6.64
C SER A 103 -0.05 -16.43 5.27
N VAL A 104 0.41 -15.25 4.87
CA VAL A 104 0.10 -14.68 3.56
C VAL A 104 1.40 -14.55 2.77
N SER A 105 1.40 -15.13 1.59
CA SER A 105 2.50 -15.01 0.65
C SER A 105 1.99 -14.32 -0.62
N VAL A 106 2.69 -13.28 -1.06
CA VAL A 106 2.27 -12.47 -2.20
C VAL A 106 3.42 -12.31 -3.18
N ASP A 107 3.10 -12.45 -4.46
CA ASP A 107 4.01 -12.15 -5.55
C ASP A 107 3.38 -11.14 -6.49
N VAL A 108 4.13 -10.06 -6.76
CA VAL A 108 3.77 -9.07 -7.76
C VAL A 108 4.76 -9.19 -8.91
N ALA A 109 4.25 -9.44 -10.10
CA ALA A 109 5.08 -9.68 -11.26
C ALA A 109 4.57 -8.91 -12.47
N PRO A 110 5.46 -8.44 -13.37
CA PRO A 110 5.04 -7.83 -14.62
C PRO A 110 4.26 -8.83 -15.48
N VAL A 111 3.22 -8.32 -16.14
CA VAL A 111 2.46 -9.11 -17.10
C VAL A 111 2.92 -8.71 -18.49
N ALA A 112 3.22 -9.70 -19.33
CA ALA A 112 3.59 -9.46 -20.71
C ALA A 112 2.38 -8.87 -21.47
N ALA A 113 2.60 -7.74 -22.12
CA ALA A 113 1.56 -7.08 -22.90
C ALA A 113 1.32 -7.78 -24.23
#